data_a8f48e33eeefc69528785dd85cadadc6
#
_entry.id   a8f48e33eeefc69528785dd85cadadc6
#
_cell.length_a   1.000
_cell.length_b   1.000
_cell.length_c   1.000
_cell.angle_alpha   90.00
_cell.angle_beta   90.00
_cell.angle_gamma   90.00
#
_symmetry.space_group_name_H-M   'P 1'
#
loop_
_entity.id
_entity.type
_entity.pdbx_description
1 polymer ?
#
loop_
_entity_poly.entity_id
_entity_poly.type
_entity_poly.pdbx_seq_one_letter_code
_entity_poly.pdbx_strand_id
1 'polypeptide(L)'
;ICIGRLTFVLMNNGAGGGEALVEADDFIVSIDGNCNNVEVDYSIYRDFEFNNPDFSPGTNRPSFPIDCDDVGEVVVQVYAFTPNGEAEFCTVRAVVETSPTVSCTSANVASLSGFITSPANELLDGIEVHISDMDTMDDMLYTDTNGSFLFPALSEGHGYMIRPSMPDEVNLRRVKTSDITIISAHALGAILIEEPYRMLAADVNADGYIDIGDMIAIRRVILGLDQTFTEGPTWRFIRRDFDLNGLAEGWDPSIFPTTYQ
;
A
#
# COMPACT_ATOMS: atom_id res chain seq x y z
N ILE A 1 1.90 21.36 26.11
CA ILE A 1 1.81 20.00 26.70
C ILE A 1 0.48 19.41 26.31
N CYS A 2 0.50 18.23 25.72
CA CYS A 2 -0.71 17.51 25.29
C CYS A 2 -0.99 16.30 26.18
N ILE A 3 -2.28 15.96 26.32
CA ILE A 3 -2.71 14.68 26.85
C ILE A 3 -2.49 13.63 25.75
N GLY A 4 -1.70 12.61 26.05
CA GLY A 4 -1.31 11.59 25.05
C GLY A 4 -2.45 10.66 24.62
N ARG A 5 -3.53 10.56 25.41
CA ARG A 5 -4.67 9.67 25.14
C ARG A 5 -5.94 10.17 25.82
N LEU A 6 -7.04 10.25 25.06
CA LEU A 6 -8.38 10.56 25.57
C LEU A 6 -9.40 9.56 25.02
N THR A 7 -10.46 9.32 25.81
CA THR A 7 -11.58 8.47 25.39
C THR A 7 -12.78 9.33 25.03
N PHE A 8 -13.34 9.12 23.86
CA PHE A 8 -14.56 9.73 23.34
C PHE A 8 -15.65 8.67 23.27
N VAL A 9 -16.85 9.01 23.72
CA VAL A 9 -17.98 8.09 23.69
C VAL A 9 -18.98 8.55 22.67
N LEU A 10 -19.27 7.70 21.68
CA LEU A 10 -20.29 8.01 20.67
C LEU A 10 -21.67 8.12 21.29
N MET A 11 -22.38 9.19 20.96
CA MET A 11 -23.76 9.44 21.39
C MET A 11 -24.71 9.15 20.25
N ASN A 12 -25.92 8.67 20.55
CA ASN A 12 -26.90 8.32 19.55
C ASN A 12 -27.30 9.57 18.71
N ASN A 13 -27.09 9.49 17.40
CA ASN A 13 -27.41 10.57 16.44
C ASN A 13 -28.86 10.60 15.97
N GLY A 14 -29.72 9.75 16.53
CA GLY A 14 -31.13 9.68 16.18
C GLY A 14 -31.45 8.87 14.90
N ALA A 15 -30.44 8.47 14.14
CA ALA A 15 -30.56 7.66 12.94
C ALA A 15 -30.14 6.19 13.15
N GLY A 16 -29.86 5.80 14.40
CA GLY A 16 -29.45 4.44 14.78
C GLY A 16 -27.93 4.25 14.85
N GLY A 17 -27.15 5.25 14.48
CA GLY A 17 -25.70 5.30 14.64
C GLY A 17 -25.27 6.14 15.82
N GLY A 18 -23.96 6.29 15.98
CA GLY A 18 -23.34 7.14 16.99
C GLY A 18 -22.44 8.19 16.34
N GLU A 19 -22.38 9.35 16.97
CA GLU A 19 -21.45 10.42 16.60
C GLU A 19 -20.90 11.12 17.83
N ALA A 20 -19.71 11.67 17.72
CA ALA A 20 -19.11 12.59 18.66
C ALA A 20 -18.21 13.57 17.93
N LEU A 21 -17.80 14.64 18.61
CA LEU A 21 -16.86 15.61 18.09
C LEU A 21 -15.56 15.48 18.87
N VAL A 22 -14.44 15.46 18.16
CA VAL A 22 -13.09 15.53 18.74
C VAL A 22 -12.57 16.94 18.51
N GLU A 23 -12.28 17.64 19.59
CA GLU A 23 -11.79 19.02 19.53
C GLU A 23 -10.28 19.04 19.87
N ALA A 24 -9.54 19.94 19.23
CA ALA A 24 -8.11 20.11 19.48
C ALA A 24 -7.84 20.49 20.95
N ASP A 25 -8.71 21.34 21.51
CA ASP A 25 -8.62 21.85 22.87
C ASP A 25 -8.71 20.74 23.94
N ASP A 26 -9.40 19.63 23.64
CA ASP A 26 -9.52 18.50 24.56
C ASP A 26 -8.16 17.91 24.92
N PHE A 27 -7.20 17.98 24.01
CA PHE A 27 -5.86 17.41 24.20
C PHE A 27 -4.85 18.39 24.79
N ILE A 28 -5.17 19.68 24.90
CA ILE A 28 -4.22 20.70 25.37
C ILE A 28 -4.33 20.90 26.87
N VAL A 29 -3.23 20.66 27.58
CA VAL A 29 -3.13 20.89 29.04
C VAL A 29 -2.56 22.27 29.32
N SER A 30 -1.50 22.64 28.64
CA SER A 30 -0.83 23.94 28.80
C SER A 30 0.06 24.23 27.61
N ILE A 31 0.31 25.51 27.39
CA ILE A 31 1.28 26.00 26.42
C ILE A 31 2.43 26.65 27.20
N ASP A 32 3.61 26.04 27.10
CA ASP A 32 4.80 26.62 27.70
C ASP A 32 5.36 27.74 26.81
N GLY A 33 5.76 28.85 27.42
CA GLY A 33 6.39 29.96 26.69
C GLY A 33 5.43 31.06 26.23
N ASN A 34 4.13 30.95 26.47
CA ASN A 34 3.16 32.03 26.18
C ASN A 34 3.26 33.16 27.23
N CYS A 35 4.40 33.87 27.23
CA CYS A 35 4.69 34.94 28.21
C CYS A 35 3.78 36.18 28.06
N ASN A 36 3.01 36.31 26.99
CA ASN A 36 2.23 37.50 26.64
C ASN A 36 0.71 37.27 26.52
N ASN A 37 0.19 36.11 26.93
CA ASN A 37 -1.22 35.73 26.69
C ASN A 37 -1.63 35.90 25.20
N VAL A 38 -0.80 35.47 24.32
CA VAL A 38 -1.07 35.50 22.88
C VAL A 38 -2.14 34.47 22.58
N GLU A 39 -3.15 34.87 21.81
CA GLU A 39 -4.18 33.97 21.31
C GLU A 39 -3.53 32.93 20.37
N VAL A 40 -3.83 31.66 20.59
CA VAL A 40 -3.25 30.54 19.83
C VAL A 40 -4.40 29.81 19.17
N ASP A 41 -4.31 29.66 17.87
CA ASP A 41 -5.26 28.86 17.10
C ASP A 41 -4.86 27.39 17.11
N TYR A 42 -5.83 26.50 17.20
CA TYR A 42 -5.61 25.06 17.17
C TYR A 42 -6.23 24.41 15.95
N SER A 43 -5.56 23.37 15.48
CA SER A 43 -6.12 22.49 14.44
C SER A 43 -5.77 21.06 14.73
N ILE A 44 -6.64 20.12 14.32
CA ILE A 44 -6.48 18.70 14.54
C ILE A 44 -6.69 17.93 13.25
N TYR A 45 -5.81 16.94 13.01
CA TYR A 45 -5.78 16.15 11.78
C TYR A 45 -5.62 14.67 12.11
N ARG A 46 -6.26 13.80 11.33
CA ARG A 46 -6.13 12.35 11.42
C ARG A 46 -4.84 11.86 10.76
N ASP A 47 -4.42 10.64 11.06
CA ASP A 47 -3.20 10.01 10.55
C ASP A 47 -3.15 9.95 9.02
N PHE A 48 -4.22 9.59 8.34
CA PHE A 48 -4.27 9.57 6.87
C PHE A 48 -4.08 10.96 6.22
N GLU A 49 -4.37 12.03 6.96
CA GLU A 49 -4.20 13.41 6.49
C GLU A 49 -2.75 13.86 6.62
N PHE A 50 -2.16 13.74 7.82
CA PHE A 50 -0.80 14.22 8.08
C PHE A 50 0.30 13.30 7.52
N ASN A 51 -0.01 12.07 7.16
CA ASN A 51 0.90 11.16 6.45
C ASN A 51 0.92 11.41 4.93
N ASN A 52 0.05 12.26 4.40
CA ASN A 52 0.08 12.65 3.00
C ASN A 52 1.33 13.50 2.70
N PRO A 53 2.13 13.18 1.66
CA PRO A 53 3.32 13.97 1.31
C PRO A 53 3.06 15.45 1.00
N ASP A 54 1.85 15.78 0.55
CA ASP A 54 1.44 17.15 0.22
C ASP A 54 0.74 17.85 1.41
N PHE A 55 0.73 17.22 2.59
CA PHE A 55 0.05 17.77 3.76
C PHE A 55 0.69 19.06 4.23
N SER A 56 -0.16 20.07 4.46
CA SER A 56 0.21 21.33 5.08
C SER A 56 -0.88 21.73 6.07
N PRO A 57 -0.58 21.78 7.37
CA PRO A 57 -1.57 22.12 8.38
C PRO A 57 -2.02 23.58 8.24
N GLY A 58 -3.30 23.81 8.39
CA GLY A 58 -3.91 25.15 8.39
C GLY A 58 -4.49 25.51 9.76
N THR A 59 -4.80 26.79 9.98
CA THR A 59 -5.29 27.32 11.28
C THR A 59 -6.79 27.18 11.50
N ASN A 60 -7.55 26.57 10.58
CA ASN A 60 -9.02 26.65 10.59
C ASN A 60 -9.70 25.29 10.71
N ARG A 61 -9.16 24.41 11.55
CA ARG A 61 -9.76 23.08 11.78
C ARG A 61 -9.70 22.66 13.26
N PRO A 62 -10.45 23.33 14.13
CA PRO A 62 -10.39 23.09 15.57
C PRO A 62 -10.97 21.73 15.97
N SER A 63 -11.74 21.07 15.11
CA SER A 63 -12.40 19.80 15.42
C SER A 63 -12.68 18.98 14.17
N PHE A 64 -12.99 17.69 14.36
CA PHE A 64 -13.58 16.83 13.34
C PHE A 64 -14.60 15.86 13.97
N PRO A 65 -15.63 15.45 13.22
CA PRO A 65 -16.57 14.45 13.70
C PRO A 65 -15.97 13.05 13.68
N ILE A 66 -16.36 12.24 14.64
CA ILE A 66 -16.14 10.79 14.70
C ILE A 66 -17.47 10.07 14.73
N ASP A 67 -17.52 8.90 14.15
CA ASP A 67 -18.70 8.07 14.08
C ASP A 67 -18.40 6.58 14.36
N CYS A 68 -19.32 5.71 13.96
CA CYS A 68 -19.17 4.28 14.20
C CYS A 68 -17.98 3.64 13.48
N ASP A 69 -17.50 4.23 12.41
CA ASP A 69 -16.36 3.71 11.64
C ASP A 69 -15.03 4.01 12.37
N ASP A 70 -15.05 4.97 13.29
CA ASP A 70 -13.89 5.35 14.08
C ASP A 70 -13.75 4.55 15.40
N VAL A 71 -14.63 3.60 15.69
CA VAL A 71 -14.58 2.82 16.95
C VAL A 71 -13.26 2.09 17.09
N GLY A 72 -12.52 2.40 18.15
CA GLY A 72 -11.19 1.90 18.42
C GLY A 72 -10.21 3.01 18.72
N GLU A 73 -9.01 2.95 18.20
CA GLU A 73 -7.94 3.92 18.43
C GLU A 73 -7.66 4.72 17.15
N VAL A 74 -7.88 6.03 17.21
CA VAL A 74 -7.59 6.98 16.13
C VAL A 74 -6.36 7.79 16.52
N VAL A 75 -5.33 7.79 15.69
CA VAL A 75 -4.13 8.62 15.89
C VAL A 75 -4.36 9.99 15.26
N VAL A 76 -4.10 11.04 16.03
CA VAL A 76 -4.28 12.42 15.57
C VAL A 76 -3.07 13.28 15.90
N GLN A 77 -2.86 14.32 15.09
CA GLN A 77 -1.92 15.40 15.40
C GLN A 77 -2.69 16.67 15.72
N VAL A 78 -2.36 17.27 16.84
CA VAL A 78 -2.90 18.55 17.29
C VAL A 78 -1.83 19.61 17.07
N TYR A 79 -2.16 20.63 16.30
CA TYR A 79 -1.31 21.77 15.97
C TYR A 79 -1.73 23.00 16.75
N ALA A 80 -0.74 23.74 17.22
CA ALA A 80 -0.90 25.05 17.83
C ALA A 80 -0.19 26.09 16.98
N PHE A 81 -0.91 27.13 16.54
CA PHE A 81 -0.39 28.18 15.67
C PHE A 81 -0.29 29.49 16.43
N THR A 82 0.88 30.10 16.35
CA THR A 82 1.08 31.49 16.81
C THR A 82 0.55 32.49 15.78
N PRO A 83 0.23 33.72 16.15
CA PRO A 83 -0.17 34.77 15.18
C PRO A 83 0.89 35.08 14.12
N ASN A 84 2.13 34.67 14.34
CA ASN A 84 3.22 34.83 13.38
C ASN A 84 3.29 33.67 12.36
N GLY A 85 2.38 32.69 12.47
CA GLY A 85 2.33 31.53 11.56
C GLY A 85 3.29 30.41 11.90
N GLU A 86 3.97 30.45 13.04
CA GLU A 86 4.75 29.32 13.55
C GLU A 86 3.80 28.29 14.13
N ALA A 87 4.04 27.02 13.85
CA ALA A 87 3.22 25.90 14.31
C ALA A 87 4.07 24.85 15.02
N GLU A 88 3.58 24.38 16.15
CA GLU A 88 4.09 23.19 16.84
C GLU A 88 2.96 22.16 16.94
N PHE A 89 3.31 20.88 17.00
CA PHE A 89 2.32 19.81 17.10
C PHE A 89 2.71 18.75 18.11
N CYS A 90 1.68 18.02 18.56
CA CYS A 90 1.85 16.78 19.29
C CYS A 90 0.99 15.68 18.67
N THR A 91 1.51 14.45 18.68
CA THR A 91 0.75 13.26 18.27
C THR A 91 0.11 12.63 19.50
N VAL A 92 -1.19 12.46 19.43
CA VAL A 92 -2.03 11.95 20.51
C VAL A 92 -2.97 10.86 20.01
N ARG A 93 -3.67 10.20 20.92
CA ARG A 93 -4.60 9.11 20.58
C ARG A 93 -5.98 9.39 21.13
N ALA A 94 -6.96 9.38 20.23
CA ALA A 94 -8.38 9.36 20.57
C ALA A 94 -8.84 7.90 20.62
N VAL A 95 -9.41 7.47 21.74
CA VAL A 95 -10.04 6.16 21.87
C VAL A 95 -11.53 6.35 21.77
N VAL A 96 -12.13 5.76 20.73
CA VAL A 96 -13.55 5.90 20.46
C VAL A 96 -14.29 4.66 20.97
N GLU A 97 -15.23 4.87 21.89
CA GLU A 97 -16.07 3.83 22.47
C GLU A 97 -17.55 4.10 22.18
N THR A 98 -18.34 3.06 22.18
CA THR A 98 -19.80 3.18 22.02
C THR A 98 -20.50 3.30 23.37
N SER A 99 -21.50 4.17 23.46
CA SER A 99 -22.40 4.15 24.61
C SER A 99 -23.36 2.94 24.53
N PRO A 100 -23.94 2.48 25.65
CA PRO A 100 -24.90 1.36 25.64
C PRO A 100 -26.15 1.57 24.78
N THR A 101 -26.43 2.82 24.40
CA THR A 101 -27.59 3.21 23.58
C THR A 101 -27.23 3.37 22.10
N VAL A 102 -25.98 3.22 21.75
CA VAL A 102 -25.45 3.28 20.36
C VAL A 102 -25.11 1.86 19.94
N SER A 103 -25.84 1.37 18.96
CA SER A 103 -25.47 0.16 18.23
C SER A 103 -24.68 0.59 17.00
N CYS A 104 -23.38 0.73 17.15
CA CYS A 104 -22.54 0.63 15.98
C CYS A 104 -22.66 -0.83 15.52
N THR A 105 -23.55 -1.08 14.59
CA THR A 105 -23.32 -2.24 13.71
C THR A 105 -21.95 -1.96 13.14
N SER A 106 -20.97 -2.77 13.49
CA SER A 106 -19.63 -2.70 12.90
C SER A 106 -19.85 -2.45 11.43
N ALA A 107 -19.30 -1.36 10.88
CA ALA A 107 -19.23 -1.25 9.45
C ALA A 107 -18.77 -2.62 9.00
N ASN A 108 -19.51 -3.25 8.08
CA ASN A 108 -19.16 -4.59 7.62
C ASN A 108 -17.74 -4.48 7.08
N VAL A 109 -16.78 -4.74 7.95
CA VAL A 109 -15.37 -4.71 7.58
C VAL A 109 -14.94 -6.10 7.20
N ALA A 110 -14.44 -6.19 6.01
CA ALA A 110 -13.76 -7.38 5.51
C ALA A 110 -12.26 -7.26 5.79
N SER A 111 -11.58 -8.36 5.81
CA SER A 111 -10.12 -8.37 5.74
C SER A 111 -9.70 -9.10 4.47
N LEU A 112 -8.61 -8.63 3.87
CA LEU A 112 -8.01 -9.27 2.73
C LEU A 112 -6.58 -9.64 3.08
N SER A 113 -6.29 -10.93 3.00
CA SER A 113 -4.96 -11.46 3.29
C SER A 113 -4.50 -12.40 2.18
N GLY A 114 -3.21 -12.50 2.05
CA GLY A 114 -2.59 -13.40 1.10
C GLY A 114 -1.13 -13.62 1.39
N PHE A 115 -0.47 -14.34 0.50
CA PHE A 115 0.96 -14.52 0.54
C PHE A 115 1.53 -14.60 -0.88
N ILE A 116 2.78 -14.18 -1.01
CA ILE A 116 3.52 -14.18 -2.28
C ILE A 116 4.68 -15.16 -2.17
N THR A 117 4.78 -16.02 -3.18
CA THR A 117 5.84 -17.03 -3.26
C THR A 117 6.52 -17.01 -4.61
N SER A 118 7.77 -17.49 -4.65
CA SER A 118 8.42 -17.87 -5.90
C SER A 118 7.75 -19.11 -6.53
N PRO A 119 8.03 -19.44 -7.80
CA PRO A 119 7.60 -20.71 -8.40
C PRO A 119 8.12 -21.96 -7.66
N ALA A 120 9.20 -21.83 -6.92
CA ALA A 120 9.75 -22.89 -6.06
C ALA A 120 9.07 -22.99 -4.68
N ASN A 121 7.97 -22.23 -4.46
CA ASN A 121 7.26 -22.07 -3.19
C ASN A 121 8.12 -21.44 -2.06
N GLU A 122 9.14 -20.69 -2.41
CA GLU A 122 9.87 -19.87 -1.43
C GLU A 122 9.02 -18.64 -1.10
N LEU A 123 8.85 -18.34 0.18
CA LEU A 123 8.14 -17.17 0.68
C LEU A 123 8.93 -15.90 0.36
N LEU A 124 8.28 -14.88 -0.19
CA LEU A 124 8.93 -13.64 -0.63
C LEU A 124 8.63 -12.50 0.32
N ASP A 125 9.63 -12.09 1.07
CA ASP A 125 9.63 -10.95 1.98
C ASP A 125 9.87 -9.63 1.21
N GLY A 126 9.28 -8.54 1.70
CA GLY A 126 9.52 -7.19 1.18
C GLY A 126 8.93 -6.91 -0.20
N ILE A 127 7.92 -7.68 -0.62
CA ILE A 127 7.13 -7.36 -1.82
C ILE A 127 6.13 -6.27 -1.45
N GLU A 128 6.13 -5.21 -2.22
CA GLU A 128 5.17 -4.12 -2.10
C GLU A 128 3.80 -4.57 -2.64
N VAL A 129 2.76 -4.44 -1.85
CA VAL A 129 1.39 -4.81 -2.22
C VAL A 129 0.52 -3.57 -2.09
N HIS A 130 0.10 -3.03 -3.23
CA HIS A 130 -0.87 -1.95 -3.29
C HIS A 130 -2.28 -2.53 -3.30
N ILE A 131 -3.18 -1.86 -2.59
CA ILE A 131 -4.61 -2.08 -2.66
C ILE A 131 -5.30 -0.76 -2.96
N SER A 132 -6.20 -0.76 -3.92
CA SER A 132 -7.02 0.40 -4.26
C SER A 132 -8.46 0.00 -4.48
N ASP A 133 -9.39 0.85 -4.14
CA ASP A 133 -10.77 0.78 -4.60
C ASP A 133 -10.99 1.76 -5.77
N MET A 134 -12.18 1.73 -6.36
CA MET A 134 -12.51 2.60 -7.50
C MET A 134 -12.73 4.05 -7.08
N ASP A 135 -12.91 4.34 -5.80
CA ASP A 135 -13.42 5.63 -5.34
C ASP A 135 -12.44 6.47 -4.51
N THR A 136 -11.77 5.90 -3.51
CA THR A 136 -11.04 6.73 -2.54
C THR A 136 -9.86 6.07 -1.84
N MET A 137 -9.74 4.73 -1.88
CA MET A 137 -8.70 4.03 -1.13
C MET A 137 -7.51 3.72 -2.01
N ASP A 138 -6.34 4.14 -1.57
CA ASP A 138 -5.05 3.70 -2.10
C ASP A 138 -4.14 3.49 -0.89
N ASP A 139 -3.87 2.22 -0.57
CA ASP A 139 -3.04 1.84 0.56
C ASP A 139 -1.97 0.85 0.10
N MET A 140 -0.90 0.75 0.86
CA MET A 140 0.25 -0.06 0.50
C MET A 140 0.91 -0.64 1.75
N LEU A 141 1.30 -1.89 1.64
CA LEU A 141 2.12 -2.57 2.66
C LEU A 141 3.16 -3.47 1.99
N TYR A 142 4.09 -3.96 2.81
CA TYR A 142 5.07 -4.94 2.38
C TYR A 142 4.75 -6.31 2.94
N THR A 143 5.04 -7.37 2.18
CA THR A 143 4.98 -8.74 2.72
C THR A 143 6.01 -8.92 3.84
N ASP A 144 5.63 -9.69 4.85
CA ASP A 144 6.48 -10.07 5.97
C ASP A 144 7.46 -11.21 5.60
N THR A 145 8.26 -11.65 6.57
CA THR A 145 9.22 -12.77 6.40
C THR A 145 8.58 -14.11 6.05
N ASN A 146 7.26 -14.23 6.19
CA ASN A 146 6.47 -15.38 5.74
C ASN A 146 5.82 -15.12 4.37
N GLY A 147 6.21 -14.06 3.67
CA GLY A 147 5.61 -13.66 2.41
C GLY A 147 4.16 -13.22 2.52
N SER A 148 3.66 -12.97 3.74
CA SER A 148 2.26 -12.69 4.03
C SER A 148 1.96 -11.20 3.99
N PHE A 149 0.74 -10.87 3.60
CA PHE A 149 0.18 -9.53 3.71
C PHE A 149 -1.24 -9.59 4.27
N LEU A 150 -1.67 -8.51 4.95
CA LEU A 150 -2.99 -8.39 5.53
C LEU A 150 -3.47 -6.95 5.50
N PHE A 151 -4.61 -6.70 4.86
CA PHE A 151 -5.39 -5.47 4.97
C PHE A 151 -6.59 -5.76 5.88
N PRO A 152 -6.59 -5.28 7.13
CA PRO A 152 -7.51 -5.78 8.16
C PRO A 152 -8.88 -5.12 8.18
N ALA A 153 -9.05 -3.96 7.53
CA ALA A 153 -10.24 -3.13 7.68
C ALA A 153 -10.70 -2.54 6.35
N LEU A 154 -11.22 -3.39 5.49
CA LEU A 154 -11.76 -3.01 4.19
C LEU A 154 -13.29 -2.90 4.28
N SER A 155 -13.88 -1.89 3.64
CA SER A 155 -15.33 -1.74 3.55
C SER A 155 -15.96 -2.90 2.78
N GLU A 156 -16.98 -3.57 3.33
CA GLU A 156 -17.71 -4.58 2.60
C GLU A 156 -18.52 -3.98 1.43
N GLY A 157 -18.70 -4.77 0.38
CA GLY A 157 -19.48 -4.37 -0.80
C GLY A 157 -18.72 -3.54 -1.83
N HIS A 158 -17.44 -3.23 -1.58
CA HIS A 158 -16.55 -2.57 -2.53
C HIS A 158 -15.71 -3.59 -3.30
N GLY A 159 -15.38 -3.26 -4.54
CA GLY A 159 -14.40 -4.01 -5.31
C GLY A 159 -13.01 -3.45 -5.06
N TYR A 160 -12.07 -4.31 -4.71
CA TYR A 160 -10.68 -3.93 -4.48
C TYR A 160 -9.76 -4.49 -5.56
N MET A 161 -8.83 -3.67 -6.00
CA MET A 161 -7.74 -4.09 -6.87
C MET A 161 -6.45 -4.23 -6.09
N ILE A 162 -5.77 -5.36 -6.28
CA ILE A 162 -4.46 -5.61 -5.69
C ILE A 162 -3.41 -5.61 -6.78
N ARG A 163 -2.32 -4.90 -6.53
CA ARG A 163 -1.16 -4.84 -7.42
C ARG A 163 0.11 -5.08 -6.64
N PRO A 164 0.66 -6.30 -6.67
CA PRO A 164 2.00 -6.55 -6.17
C PRO A 164 3.04 -5.85 -7.06
N SER A 165 4.08 -5.33 -6.44
CA SER A 165 5.22 -4.78 -7.15
C SER A 165 6.53 -5.03 -6.39
N MET A 166 7.62 -4.96 -7.11
CA MET A 166 8.95 -5.04 -6.52
C MET A 166 9.87 -4.03 -7.22
N PRO A 167 10.61 -3.21 -6.48
CA PRO A 167 11.50 -2.23 -7.07
C PRO A 167 12.53 -2.88 -8.00
N ASP A 168 12.69 -2.32 -9.17
CA ASP A 168 13.56 -2.86 -10.24
C ASP A 168 15.03 -2.99 -9.82
N GLU A 169 15.54 -2.06 -9.02
CA GLU A 169 16.94 -2.02 -8.60
C GLU A 169 17.41 -3.26 -7.84
N VAL A 170 16.51 -3.92 -7.10
CA VAL A 170 16.85 -5.09 -6.31
C VAL A 170 17.05 -6.32 -7.19
N ASN A 171 16.51 -6.33 -8.38
CA ASN A 171 16.27 -7.51 -9.20
C ASN A 171 17.28 -7.74 -10.29
N LEU A 172 17.83 -6.68 -10.87
CA LEU A 172 18.83 -6.79 -11.92
C LEU A 172 20.10 -7.49 -11.47
N ARG A 173 20.39 -7.52 -10.16
CA ARG A 173 21.50 -8.29 -9.58
C ARG A 173 21.34 -9.81 -9.72
N ARG A 174 20.15 -10.30 -10.01
CA ARG A 174 19.87 -11.73 -10.24
C ARG A 174 20.01 -12.14 -11.69
N VAL A 175 20.00 -11.18 -12.63
CA VAL A 175 20.21 -11.43 -14.05
C VAL A 175 21.68 -11.72 -14.32
N LYS A 176 21.95 -12.87 -14.94
CA LYS A 176 23.32 -13.40 -15.13
C LYS A 176 23.59 -13.78 -16.60
N THR A 177 24.85 -13.89 -16.93
CA THR A 177 25.28 -14.41 -18.24
C THR A 177 24.82 -15.85 -18.50
N SER A 178 24.58 -16.63 -17.44
CA SER A 178 23.99 -17.96 -17.57
C SER A 178 22.60 -17.94 -18.21
N ASP A 179 21.82 -16.89 -17.98
CA ASP A 179 20.47 -16.77 -18.53
C ASP A 179 20.50 -16.60 -20.03
N ILE A 180 21.46 -15.82 -20.54
CA ILE A 180 21.72 -15.70 -21.98
C ILE A 180 22.04 -17.07 -22.58
N THR A 181 22.82 -17.92 -21.88
CA THR A 181 23.18 -19.23 -22.38
C THR A 181 21.96 -20.16 -22.47
N ILE A 182 21.08 -20.11 -21.48
CA ILE A 182 19.85 -20.91 -21.45
C ILE A 182 18.92 -20.47 -22.61
N ILE A 183 18.69 -19.16 -22.77
CA ILE A 183 17.86 -18.61 -23.85
C ILE A 183 18.47 -18.95 -25.22
N SER A 184 19.80 -18.85 -25.36
CA SER A 184 20.47 -19.23 -26.60
C SER A 184 20.27 -20.72 -26.94
N ALA A 185 20.33 -21.60 -25.95
CA ALA A 185 20.10 -23.04 -26.15
C ALA A 185 18.64 -23.31 -26.58
N HIS A 186 17.69 -22.58 -26.03
CA HIS A 186 16.28 -22.64 -26.40
C HIS A 186 16.05 -22.15 -27.82
N ALA A 187 16.51 -20.95 -28.16
CA ALA A 187 16.38 -20.35 -29.50
C ALA A 187 17.01 -21.20 -30.62
N LEU A 188 18.05 -21.98 -30.29
CA LEU A 188 18.68 -22.93 -31.20
C LEU A 188 17.99 -24.31 -31.23
N GLY A 189 16.96 -24.52 -30.43
CA GLY A 189 16.28 -25.79 -30.31
C GLY A 189 17.13 -26.92 -29.68
N ALA A 190 18.24 -26.55 -29.01
CA ALA A 190 19.15 -27.53 -28.39
C ALA A 190 18.58 -28.00 -27.02
N ILE A 191 18.00 -27.10 -26.25
CA ILE A 191 17.33 -27.38 -24.96
C ILE A 191 16.14 -26.45 -24.87
N LEU A 192 14.93 -27.01 -24.80
CA LEU A 192 13.73 -26.20 -24.71
C LEU A 192 13.45 -25.82 -23.25
N ILE A 193 12.99 -24.58 -23.07
CA ILE A 193 12.42 -24.12 -21.81
C ILE A 193 10.93 -24.47 -21.88
N GLU A 194 10.50 -25.48 -21.14
CA GLU A 194 9.12 -25.98 -21.19
C GLU A 194 8.31 -25.59 -19.96
N GLU A 195 8.98 -25.16 -18.90
CA GLU A 195 8.31 -24.76 -17.65
C GLU A 195 7.72 -23.33 -17.81
N PRO A 196 6.40 -23.13 -17.64
CA PRO A 196 5.75 -21.88 -17.96
C PRO A 196 6.33 -20.64 -17.26
N TYR A 197 6.65 -20.75 -15.97
CA TYR A 197 7.26 -19.63 -15.25
C TYR A 197 8.65 -19.26 -15.78
N ARG A 198 9.41 -20.24 -16.25
CA ARG A 198 10.71 -19.99 -16.88
C ARG A 198 10.56 -19.40 -18.27
N MET A 199 9.52 -19.83 -19.01
CA MET A 199 9.20 -19.21 -20.31
C MET A 199 8.90 -17.73 -20.12
N LEU A 200 8.01 -17.40 -19.17
CA LEU A 200 7.65 -16.01 -18.87
C LEU A 200 8.84 -15.18 -18.35
N ALA A 201 9.76 -15.81 -17.61
CA ALA A 201 10.95 -15.13 -17.12
C ALA A 201 12.02 -14.94 -18.20
N ALA A 202 12.01 -15.73 -19.25
CA ALA A 202 12.95 -15.63 -20.36
C ALA A 202 12.53 -14.60 -21.41
N ASP A 203 11.22 -14.37 -21.58
CA ASP A 203 10.64 -13.34 -22.41
C ASP A 203 10.70 -11.96 -21.71
N VAL A 204 11.87 -11.35 -21.74
CA VAL A 204 12.14 -10.11 -21.01
C VAL A 204 11.67 -8.85 -21.78
N ASN A 205 11.44 -8.96 -23.09
CA ASN A 205 10.90 -7.90 -23.93
C ASN A 205 9.36 -7.95 -24.03
N ALA A 206 8.74 -9.02 -23.51
CA ALA A 206 7.30 -9.23 -23.48
C ALA A 206 6.64 -9.28 -24.87
N ASP A 207 7.28 -9.93 -25.83
CA ASP A 207 6.73 -10.13 -27.19
C ASP A 207 6.11 -11.53 -27.38
N GLY A 208 6.20 -12.40 -26.37
CA GLY A 208 5.64 -13.75 -26.36
C GLY A 208 6.54 -14.80 -26.98
N TYR A 209 7.76 -14.45 -27.35
CA TYR A 209 8.77 -15.36 -27.91
C TYR A 209 10.02 -15.35 -27.05
N ILE A 210 10.78 -16.43 -27.10
CA ILE A 210 12.07 -16.55 -26.39
C ILE A 210 13.17 -16.62 -27.44
N ASP A 211 13.76 -15.48 -27.76
CA ASP A 211 14.66 -15.38 -28.89
C ASP A 211 15.89 -14.46 -28.66
N ILE A 212 16.50 -14.00 -29.75
CA ILE A 212 17.68 -13.13 -29.71
C ILE A 212 17.35 -11.74 -29.13
N GLY A 213 16.12 -11.28 -29.21
CA GLY A 213 15.66 -10.02 -28.64
C GLY A 213 15.88 -10.00 -27.14
N ASP A 214 15.49 -11.08 -26.45
CA ASP A 214 15.67 -11.25 -25.01
C ASP A 214 17.14 -11.29 -24.61
N MET A 215 17.94 -12.02 -25.36
CA MET A 215 19.39 -12.08 -25.11
C MET A 215 20.05 -10.69 -25.23
N ILE A 216 19.61 -9.86 -26.18
CA ILE A 216 20.11 -8.50 -26.34
C ILE A 216 19.68 -7.65 -25.14
N ALA A 217 18.41 -7.70 -24.73
CA ALA A 217 17.88 -6.96 -23.58
C ALA A 217 18.62 -7.34 -22.28
N ILE A 218 18.78 -8.63 -22.00
CA ILE A 218 19.54 -9.13 -20.84
C ILE A 218 21.00 -8.64 -20.88
N ARG A 219 21.65 -8.73 -22.04
CA ARG A 219 23.05 -8.27 -22.18
C ARG A 219 23.19 -6.77 -21.90
N ARG A 220 22.27 -5.95 -22.35
CA ARG A 220 22.28 -4.51 -22.13
C ARG A 220 22.19 -4.19 -20.63
N VAL A 221 21.32 -4.89 -19.91
CA VAL A 221 21.17 -4.77 -18.46
C VAL A 221 22.44 -5.21 -17.72
N ILE A 222 23.03 -6.37 -18.09
CA ILE A 222 24.27 -6.88 -17.46
C ILE A 222 25.42 -5.90 -17.67
N LEU A 223 25.50 -5.25 -18.81
CA LEU A 223 26.54 -4.26 -19.15
C LEU A 223 26.25 -2.88 -18.55
N GLY A 224 25.12 -2.68 -17.85
CA GLY A 224 24.73 -1.40 -17.30
C GLY A 224 24.38 -0.34 -18.35
N LEU A 225 24.07 -0.75 -19.58
CA LEU A 225 23.61 0.13 -20.65
C LEU A 225 22.14 0.54 -20.44
N ASP A 226 21.35 -0.36 -19.87
CA ASP A 226 20.00 -0.14 -19.41
C ASP A 226 19.90 -0.44 -17.92
N GLN A 227 19.10 0.35 -17.21
CA GLN A 227 18.90 0.18 -15.78
C GLN A 227 17.73 -0.76 -15.46
N THR A 228 16.83 -0.97 -16.42
CA THR A 228 15.68 -1.88 -16.33
C THR A 228 15.45 -2.50 -17.71
N PHE A 229 14.57 -3.49 -17.79
CA PHE A 229 14.05 -3.92 -19.08
C PHE A 229 13.10 -2.85 -19.63
N THR A 230 13.31 -2.39 -20.86
CA THR A 230 12.60 -1.25 -21.43
C THR A 230 11.24 -1.60 -22.01
N GLU A 231 11.04 -2.85 -22.40
CA GLU A 231 9.84 -3.31 -23.14
C GLU A 231 8.99 -4.30 -22.35
N GLY A 232 9.54 -4.89 -21.31
CA GLY A 232 8.84 -5.84 -20.44
C GLY A 232 9.03 -5.55 -18.95
N PRO A 233 8.16 -6.07 -18.09
CA PRO A 233 8.28 -5.91 -16.67
C PRO A 233 9.44 -6.77 -16.12
N THR A 234 10.20 -6.24 -15.18
CA THR A 234 11.26 -6.99 -14.49
C THR A 234 10.70 -8.11 -13.63
N TRP A 235 9.49 -7.93 -13.12
CA TRP A 235 8.75 -8.92 -12.34
C TRP A 235 7.35 -9.13 -12.89
N ARG A 236 6.92 -10.39 -12.90
CA ARG A 236 5.53 -10.77 -13.17
C ARG A 236 4.99 -11.47 -11.94
N PHE A 237 3.88 -10.95 -11.42
CA PHE A 237 3.11 -11.60 -10.39
C PHE A 237 1.91 -12.28 -11.05
N ILE A 238 1.67 -13.52 -10.74
CA ILE A 238 0.62 -14.33 -11.37
C ILE A 238 -0.19 -14.97 -10.27
N ARG A 239 -1.50 -14.87 -10.35
CA ARG A 239 -2.39 -15.57 -9.40
C ARG A 239 -2.12 -17.07 -9.45
N ARG A 240 -2.11 -17.69 -8.29
CA ARG A 240 -1.80 -19.12 -8.17
C ARG A 240 -2.80 -20.03 -8.91
N ASP A 241 -4.04 -19.57 -9.08
CA ASP A 241 -5.10 -20.29 -9.80
C ASP A 241 -5.15 -19.94 -11.30
N PHE A 242 -4.25 -19.10 -11.79
CA PHE A 242 -4.13 -18.81 -13.22
C PHE A 242 -3.59 -20.06 -13.94
N ASP A 243 -4.33 -20.50 -14.95
CA ASP A 243 -3.97 -21.69 -15.72
C ASP A 243 -2.86 -21.37 -16.73
N LEU A 244 -1.65 -21.82 -16.44
CA LEU A 244 -0.50 -21.74 -17.32
C LEU A 244 -0.31 -23.00 -18.17
N ASN A 245 -1.21 -24.00 -18.06
CA ASN A 245 -1.09 -25.20 -18.86
C ASN A 245 -1.33 -24.88 -20.33
N GLY A 246 -0.42 -25.35 -21.17
CA GLY A 246 -0.50 -25.13 -22.62
C GLY A 246 0.05 -23.76 -23.05
N LEU A 247 0.75 -23.04 -22.19
CA LEU A 247 1.51 -21.87 -22.62
C LEU A 247 2.54 -22.32 -23.66
N ALA A 248 2.48 -21.71 -24.84
CA ALA A 248 3.38 -21.99 -25.96
C ALA A 248 3.90 -20.66 -26.49
N GLU A 249 5.07 -20.70 -27.14
CA GLU A 249 5.62 -19.48 -27.78
C GLU A 249 4.63 -18.84 -28.74
N GLY A 250 4.67 -17.52 -28.79
CA GLY A 250 3.69 -16.70 -29.47
C GLY A 250 2.45 -16.42 -28.60
N TRP A 251 2.57 -16.62 -27.27
CA TRP A 251 1.49 -16.23 -26.35
C TRP A 251 1.30 -14.71 -26.39
N ASP A 252 0.08 -14.26 -26.11
CA ASP A 252 -0.22 -12.84 -25.94
C ASP A 252 0.18 -12.39 -24.52
N PRO A 253 1.19 -11.53 -24.33
CA PRO A 253 1.61 -11.07 -23.01
C PRO A 253 0.53 -10.29 -22.25
N SER A 254 -0.46 -9.76 -22.95
CA SER A 254 -1.58 -9.01 -22.33
C SER A 254 -2.54 -9.87 -21.52
N ILE A 255 -2.47 -11.21 -21.67
CA ILE A 255 -3.28 -12.13 -20.84
C ILE A 255 -2.87 -12.14 -19.37
N PHE A 256 -1.66 -11.64 -19.05
CA PHE A 256 -1.18 -11.57 -17.68
C PHE A 256 -1.54 -10.22 -17.06
N PRO A 257 -2.53 -10.16 -16.19
CA PRO A 257 -2.93 -8.91 -15.57
C PRO A 257 -1.83 -8.42 -14.61
N THR A 258 -1.67 -7.10 -14.56
CA THR A 258 -0.79 -6.45 -13.57
C THR A 258 -1.52 -6.13 -12.27
N THR A 259 -2.84 -6.21 -12.26
CA THR A 259 -3.73 -5.97 -11.13
C THR A 259 -4.73 -7.10 -11.00
N TYR A 260 -5.15 -7.41 -9.76
CA TYR A 260 -6.08 -8.49 -9.45
C TYR A 260 -7.27 -7.95 -8.65
N GLN A 261 -8.47 -8.38 -9.02
CA GLN A 261 -9.75 -8.04 -8.40
C GLN A 261 -10.27 -9.15 -7.52
#